data_0878dd8d1fb6a740b73b6a71929ff23c
#
_entry.id   0878dd8d1fb6a740b73b6a71929ff23c
#
_cell.length_a   1.000
_cell.length_b   1.000
_cell.length_c   1.000
_cell.angle_alpha   90.00
_cell.angle_beta   90.00
_cell.angle_gamma   90.00
#
_symmetry.space_group_name_H-M   'P 1'
#
loop_
_entity.id
_entity.type
_entity.pdbx_description
1 polymer ?
#
loop_
_entity_poly.entity_id
_entity_poly.type
_entity_poly.pdbx_seq_one_letter_code
_entity_poly.pdbx_strand_id
1 'polypeptide(L)'
;MRFFYEDKSRTFSARQGARLEFGPHLHGHVEIVGMLKGCTSGFIESRKYEITPGDVFIVFPNQIHYYESRMDEHFMLLLFPPEMADEFAHIFNEKIPQSPLIKGALEDELLLSSMKAMTELPDREGNVFREMEQKGYFFLLMGRLLEKLKLEAASPGELATVNLILNYCMSHYSERLLLEDVAGALHINKYYISHLFSQKLDMGFGDYVRSLRVSQACRLLEKRSMSITEVAYGVGFSSSRTFNRAFIKYVGMTPRDYQKKQAREGLMHPAFQDYDTP
;
A
#
# COMPACT_ATOMS: atom_id res chain seq x y z
N MET A 1 6.35 15.06 -7.45
CA MET A 1 6.41 14.43 -6.11
C MET A 1 7.08 13.08 -6.28
N ARG A 2 7.99 12.64 -5.40
CA ARG A 2 8.61 11.30 -5.53
C ARG A 2 7.80 10.34 -4.68
N PHE A 3 7.25 9.28 -5.25
CA PHE A 3 6.60 8.21 -4.50
C PHE A 3 7.29 6.87 -4.80
N PHE A 4 7.00 5.85 -4.02
CA PHE A 4 7.52 4.51 -4.20
C PHE A 4 6.38 3.48 -4.19
N TYR A 5 6.62 2.33 -4.83
CA TYR A 5 5.72 1.21 -4.69
C TYR A 5 6.04 0.49 -3.37
N GLU A 6 5.06 0.35 -2.51
CA GLU A 6 5.17 -0.42 -1.28
C GLU A 6 4.55 -1.80 -1.48
N ASP A 7 5.38 -2.84 -1.42
CA ASP A 7 4.87 -4.20 -1.44
C ASP A 7 4.44 -4.60 -0.02
N LYS A 8 3.16 -4.64 0.19
CA LYS A 8 2.58 -5.27 1.37
C LYS A 8 2.56 -6.77 1.15
N SER A 9 2.89 -7.57 2.17
CA SER A 9 2.66 -9.01 2.11
C SER A 9 1.19 -9.26 1.74
N ARG A 10 0.88 -10.35 1.01
CA ARG A 10 -0.50 -10.71 0.65
C ARG A 10 -1.37 -11.08 1.87
N THR A 11 -0.99 -10.62 3.03
CA THR A 11 -1.63 -10.91 4.31
C THR A 11 -2.36 -9.68 4.80
N PHE A 12 -3.44 -9.92 5.51
CA PHE A 12 -4.15 -8.91 6.27
C PHE A 12 -3.23 -8.34 7.37
N SER A 13 -3.32 -7.04 7.59
CA SER A 13 -2.66 -6.36 8.71
C SER A 13 -3.62 -5.37 9.35
N ALA A 14 -3.73 -5.40 10.67
CA ALA A 14 -4.52 -4.43 11.43
C ALA A 14 -3.73 -4.01 12.68
N ARG A 15 -3.73 -2.71 12.98
CA ARG A 15 -3.03 -2.18 14.15
C ARG A 15 -3.61 -0.85 14.59
N GLN A 16 -3.38 -0.51 15.83
CA GLN A 16 -3.52 0.88 16.30
C GLN A 16 -2.14 1.56 16.22
N GLY A 17 -2.15 2.86 16.01
CA GLY A 17 -0.94 3.66 15.92
C GLY A 17 -1.14 5.08 16.43
N ALA A 18 -0.01 5.75 16.64
CA ALA A 18 0.06 7.18 16.90
C ALA A 18 0.94 7.83 15.84
N ARG A 19 0.70 9.11 15.54
CA ARG A 19 1.43 9.87 14.54
C ARG A 19 1.34 9.26 13.14
N LEU A 20 0.29 9.62 12.42
CA LEU A 20 0.05 9.14 11.05
C LEU A 20 0.82 10.02 10.05
N GLU A 21 2.07 9.68 9.81
CA GLU A 21 2.93 10.34 8.83
C GLU A 21 3.53 9.30 7.89
N PHE A 22 3.32 9.48 6.59
CA PHE A 22 3.85 8.59 5.58
C PHE A 22 3.96 9.31 4.25
N GLY A 23 5.14 9.21 3.63
CA GLY A 23 5.41 9.84 2.34
C GLY A 23 4.61 9.24 1.18
N PRO A 24 4.59 9.91 0.02
CA PRO A 24 3.84 9.44 -1.15
C PRO A 24 4.23 8.03 -1.57
N HIS A 25 3.22 7.15 -1.64
CA HIS A 25 3.39 5.74 -2.01
C HIS A 25 2.11 5.18 -2.64
N LEU A 26 2.21 3.97 -3.16
CA LEU A 26 1.07 3.18 -3.63
C LEU A 26 1.33 1.69 -3.35
N HIS A 27 0.26 0.94 -3.19
CA HIS A 27 0.27 -0.51 -3.05
C HIS A 27 -1.02 -1.14 -3.58
N GLY A 28 -0.98 -2.45 -3.83
CA GLY A 28 -2.13 -3.20 -4.33
C GLY A 28 -3.19 -3.55 -3.27
N HIS A 29 -3.07 -3.02 -2.03
CA HIS A 29 -4.00 -3.29 -0.94
C HIS A 29 -5.06 -2.20 -0.83
N VAL A 30 -6.20 -2.55 -0.24
CA VAL A 30 -7.11 -1.58 0.34
C VAL A 30 -6.55 -1.15 1.69
N GLU A 31 -6.54 0.15 1.95
CA GLU A 31 -6.15 0.72 3.23
C GLU A 31 -7.33 1.45 3.86
N ILE A 32 -7.56 1.20 5.15
CA ILE A 32 -8.63 1.86 5.91
C ILE A 32 -8.01 2.48 7.17
N VAL A 33 -8.15 3.78 7.31
CA VAL A 33 -7.74 4.54 8.50
C VAL A 33 -8.97 5.02 9.24
N GLY A 34 -9.14 4.60 10.49
CA GLY A 34 -10.16 5.13 11.42
C GLY A 34 -9.50 6.07 12.44
N MET A 35 -9.87 7.33 12.45
CA MET A 35 -9.29 8.33 13.36
C MET A 35 -9.97 8.30 14.71
N LEU A 36 -9.20 8.00 15.78
CA LEU A 36 -9.70 7.94 17.16
C LEU A 36 -9.51 9.26 17.91
N LYS A 37 -8.36 9.93 17.69
CA LYS A 37 -8.00 11.18 18.35
C LYS A 37 -7.08 11.99 17.45
N GLY A 38 -7.04 13.30 17.65
CA GLY A 38 -6.21 14.22 16.86
C GLY A 38 -6.73 14.40 15.44
N CYS A 39 -5.95 14.99 14.57
CA CYS A 39 -6.32 15.17 13.17
C CYS A 39 -5.09 15.10 12.28
N THR A 40 -5.28 14.58 11.07
CA THR A 40 -4.22 14.48 10.06
C THR A 40 -4.73 14.93 8.70
N SER A 41 -3.81 15.24 7.80
CA SER A 41 -4.12 15.47 6.40
C SER A 41 -3.82 14.19 5.61
N GLY A 42 -4.84 13.59 5.02
CA GLY A 42 -4.70 12.51 4.05
C GLY A 42 -4.76 13.03 2.63
N PHE A 43 -4.02 12.43 1.73
CA PHE A 43 -3.96 12.83 0.33
C PHE A 43 -4.17 11.63 -0.59
N ILE A 44 -5.00 11.78 -1.61
CA ILE A 44 -5.13 10.84 -2.74
C ILE A 44 -4.98 11.65 -4.03
N GLU A 45 -4.05 11.24 -4.90
CA GLU A 45 -3.80 11.89 -6.20
C GLU A 45 -3.69 13.43 -6.07
N SER A 46 -2.95 13.91 -5.06
CA SER A 46 -2.76 15.33 -4.74
C SER A 46 -4.01 16.07 -4.20
N ARG A 47 -5.15 15.42 -4.02
CA ARG A 47 -6.31 16.00 -3.33
C ARG A 47 -6.16 15.81 -1.84
N LYS A 48 -6.29 16.90 -1.10
CA LYS A 48 -6.17 16.94 0.35
C LYS A 48 -7.52 16.67 1.03
N TYR A 49 -7.48 15.89 2.10
CA TYR A 49 -8.61 15.56 2.96
C TYR A 49 -8.21 15.75 4.43
N GLU A 50 -9.00 16.49 5.19
CA GLU A 50 -8.79 16.63 6.64
C GLU A 50 -9.56 15.52 7.36
N ILE A 51 -8.80 14.64 8.00
CA ILE A 51 -9.31 13.47 8.74
C ILE A 51 -9.35 13.84 10.22
N THR A 52 -10.53 13.80 10.82
CA THR A 52 -10.79 14.20 12.21
C THR A 52 -11.36 13.03 13.02
N PRO A 53 -11.37 13.09 14.36
CA PRO A 53 -11.89 12.01 15.18
C PRO A 53 -13.31 11.59 14.78
N GLY A 54 -13.54 10.28 14.67
CA GLY A 54 -14.79 9.71 14.20
C GLY A 54 -14.85 9.43 12.70
N ASP A 55 -13.91 9.98 11.92
CA ASP A 55 -13.85 9.77 10.47
C ASP A 55 -13.18 8.45 10.10
N VAL A 56 -13.56 7.93 8.94
CA VAL A 56 -12.84 6.84 8.26
C VAL A 56 -12.35 7.34 6.89
N PHE A 57 -11.09 7.06 6.59
CA PHE A 57 -10.47 7.34 5.30
C PHE A 57 -10.09 6.03 4.64
N ILE A 58 -10.53 5.82 3.39
CA ILE A 58 -10.29 4.59 2.64
C ILE A 58 -9.49 4.88 1.38
N VAL A 59 -8.45 4.09 1.16
CA VAL A 59 -7.61 4.11 -0.04
C VAL A 59 -7.86 2.83 -0.83
N PHE A 60 -8.22 2.96 -2.09
CA PHE A 60 -8.40 1.83 -2.99
C PHE A 60 -7.06 1.38 -3.58
N PRO A 61 -6.95 0.14 -4.06
CA PRO A 61 -5.71 -0.38 -4.62
C PRO A 61 -5.11 0.52 -5.69
N ASN A 62 -3.78 0.64 -5.64
CA ASN A 62 -2.99 1.37 -6.64
C ASN A 62 -3.27 2.89 -6.73
N GLN A 63 -3.93 3.49 -5.74
CA GLN A 63 -4.01 4.94 -5.60
C GLN A 63 -2.75 5.47 -4.92
N ILE A 64 -2.16 6.54 -5.49
CA ILE A 64 -1.08 7.26 -4.82
C ILE A 64 -1.67 8.01 -3.64
N HIS A 65 -1.14 7.75 -2.45
CA HIS A 65 -1.59 8.39 -1.23
C HIS A 65 -0.45 8.67 -0.27
N TYR A 66 -0.69 9.56 0.67
CA TYR A 66 0.24 9.93 1.74
C TYR A 66 -0.48 10.65 2.87
N TYR A 67 0.20 10.77 4.01
CA TYR A 67 -0.31 11.42 5.19
C TYR A 67 0.69 12.43 5.73
N GLU A 68 0.17 13.57 6.22
CA GLU A 68 0.94 14.61 6.92
C GLU A 68 0.42 14.71 8.34
N SER A 69 1.24 14.26 9.30
CA SER A 69 0.91 14.23 10.72
C SER A 69 0.85 15.64 11.33
N ARG A 70 -0.04 15.80 12.31
CA ARG A 70 -0.05 16.95 13.23
C ARG A 70 0.44 16.59 14.63
N MET A 71 1.01 15.38 14.81
CA MET A 71 1.76 14.91 15.96
C MET A 71 0.93 14.44 17.19
N ASP A 72 -0.38 14.45 17.15
CA ASP A 72 -1.25 14.03 18.28
C ASP A 72 -2.29 12.97 17.92
N GLU A 73 -2.15 12.37 16.74
CA GLU A 73 -3.10 11.39 16.23
C GLU A 73 -3.01 10.05 16.97
N HIS A 74 -4.19 9.44 17.16
CA HIS A 74 -4.35 8.02 17.43
C HIS A 74 -5.34 7.47 16.41
N PHE A 75 -4.97 6.39 15.77
CA PHE A 75 -5.73 5.82 14.65
C PHE A 75 -5.71 4.29 14.67
N MET A 76 -6.66 3.72 13.98
CA MET A 76 -6.69 2.32 13.57
C MET A 76 -6.34 2.25 12.09
N LEU A 77 -5.44 1.34 11.70
CA LEU A 77 -5.05 1.09 10.33
C LEU A 77 -5.30 -0.37 9.99
N LEU A 78 -6.06 -0.59 8.92
CA LEU A 78 -6.29 -1.91 8.34
C LEU A 78 -5.77 -1.92 6.91
N LEU A 79 -5.06 -2.98 6.56
CA LEU A 79 -4.51 -3.24 5.23
C LEU A 79 -4.90 -4.65 4.82
N PHE A 80 -5.48 -4.80 3.64
CA PHE A 80 -5.84 -6.11 3.12
C PHE A 80 -5.80 -6.17 1.60
N PRO A 81 -5.44 -7.32 1.01
CA PRO A 81 -5.50 -7.50 -0.43
C PRO A 81 -6.97 -7.55 -0.89
N PRO A 82 -7.32 -7.01 -2.06
CA PRO A 82 -8.69 -7.07 -2.60
C PRO A 82 -9.25 -8.49 -2.68
N GLU A 83 -8.37 -9.47 -2.89
CA GLU A 83 -8.70 -10.90 -3.01
C GLU A 83 -8.98 -11.58 -1.65
N MET A 84 -8.90 -10.85 -0.55
CA MET A 84 -9.24 -11.38 0.79
C MET A 84 -10.70 -11.84 0.84
N ALA A 85 -11.58 -11.20 0.06
CA ALA A 85 -12.95 -11.62 -0.15
C ALA A 85 -13.36 -11.33 -1.60
N ASP A 86 -13.62 -12.38 -2.36
CA ASP A 86 -14.00 -12.30 -3.78
C ASP A 86 -15.28 -11.47 -3.98
N GLU A 87 -16.16 -11.44 -2.98
CA GLU A 87 -17.41 -10.68 -2.99
C GLU A 87 -17.20 -9.17 -3.19
N PHE A 88 -16.07 -8.63 -2.72
CA PHE A 88 -15.74 -7.20 -2.82
C PHE A 88 -14.72 -6.88 -3.91
N ALA A 89 -14.04 -7.88 -4.47
CA ALA A 89 -12.96 -7.66 -5.44
C ALA A 89 -13.42 -6.85 -6.65
N HIS A 90 -14.65 -7.08 -7.16
CA HIS A 90 -15.22 -6.33 -8.27
C HIS A 90 -15.41 -4.84 -7.94
N ILE A 91 -15.73 -4.51 -6.69
CA ILE A 91 -15.89 -3.10 -6.24
C ILE A 91 -14.56 -2.38 -6.36
N PHE A 92 -13.49 -2.96 -5.85
CA PHE A 92 -12.16 -2.33 -5.87
C PHE A 92 -11.53 -2.27 -7.26
N ASN A 93 -11.96 -3.12 -8.19
CA ASN A 93 -11.47 -3.15 -9.58
C ASN A 93 -12.28 -2.27 -10.53
N GLU A 94 -13.55 -2.00 -10.24
CA GLU A 94 -14.48 -1.36 -11.18
C GLU A 94 -15.07 -0.05 -10.68
N LYS A 95 -14.91 0.24 -9.38
CA LYS A 95 -15.51 1.43 -8.75
C LYS A 95 -14.43 2.30 -8.12
N ILE A 96 -14.76 3.59 -8.01
CA ILE A 96 -14.01 4.57 -7.22
C ILE A 96 -14.97 5.29 -6.27
N PRO A 97 -14.54 5.63 -5.04
CA PRO A 97 -15.35 6.44 -4.16
C PRO A 97 -15.38 7.91 -4.64
N GLN A 98 -16.55 8.55 -4.64
CA GLN A 98 -16.67 10.00 -4.88
C GLN A 98 -15.85 10.79 -3.85
N SER A 99 -15.82 10.30 -2.62
CA SER A 99 -14.96 10.79 -1.55
C SER A 99 -14.37 9.59 -0.82
N PRO A 100 -13.05 9.55 -0.61
CA PRO A 100 -12.39 8.53 0.22
C PRO A 100 -12.64 8.77 1.71
N LEU A 101 -13.13 9.95 2.09
CA LEU A 101 -13.39 10.37 3.46
C LEU A 101 -14.87 10.19 3.80
N ILE A 102 -15.14 9.37 4.82
CA ILE A 102 -16.46 9.11 5.36
C ILE A 102 -16.52 9.79 6.74
N LYS A 103 -17.17 10.93 6.78
CA LYS A 103 -17.31 11.73 8.01
C LYS A 103 -18.18 11.01 9.05
N GLY A 104 -17.73 10.99 10.32
CA GLY A 104 -18.48 10.42 11.43
C GLY A 104 -18.74 8.90 11.31
N ALA A 105 -18.00 8.19 10.46
CA ALA A 105 -18.24 6.76 10.23
C ALA A 105 -18.10 5.91 11.48
N LEU A 106 -17.23 6.31 12.43
CA LEU A 106 -17.01 5.60 13.70
C LEU A 106 -18.12 5.85 14.74
N GLU A 107 -19.12 6.69 14.45
CA GLU A 107 -20.34 6.79 15.24
C GLU A 107 -21.20 5.52 15.10
N ASP A 108 -20.98 4.76 14.05
CA ASP A 108 -21.55 3.43 13.88
C ASP A 108 -20.82 2.44 14.80
N GLU A 109 -21.50 2.03 15.87
CA GLU A 109 -20.92 1.16 16.91
C GLU A 109 -20.43 -0.19 16.36
N LEU A 110 -21.12 -0.76 15.36
CA LEU A 110 -20.70 -2.02 14.74
C LEU A 110 -19.45 -1.84 13.90
N LEU A 111 -19.33 -0.72 13.18
CA LEU A 111 -18.14 -0.40 12.40
C LEU A 111 -16.94 -0.18 13.34
N LEU A 112 -17.11 0.64 14.37
CA LEU A 112 -16.07 0.93 15.36
C LEU A 112 -15.61 -0.35 16.09
N SER A 113 -16.56 -1.15 16.58
CA SER A 113 -16.23 -2.37 17.33
C SER A 113 -15.55 -3.41 16.42
N SER A 114 -15.95 -3.52 15.16
CA SER A 114 -15.29 -4.41 14.19
C SER A 114 -13.83 -3.97 13.91
N MET A 115 -13.59 -2.68 13.68
CA MET A 115 -12.25 -2.15 13.51
C MET A 115 -11.37 -2.39 14.74
N LYS A 116 -11.89 -2.13 15.95
CA LYS A 116 -11.17 -2.38 17.21
C LYS A 116 -10.83 -3.87 17.37
N ALA A 117 -11.83 -4.74 17.22
CA ALA A 117 -11.62 -6.17 17.33
C ALA A 117 -10.52 -6.67 16.38
N MET A 118 -10.50 -6.18 15.13
CA MET A 118 -9.48 -6.56 14.15
C MET A 118 -8.08 -6.06 14.54
N THR A 119 -7.96 -4.90 15.18
CA THR A 119 -6.66 -4.37 15.63
C THR A 119 -6.15 -5.02 16.93
N GLU A 120 -7.01 -5.70 17.68
CA GLU A 120 -6.70 -6.36 18.95
C GLU A 120 -6.50 -7.88 18.79
N LEU A 121 -6.89 -8.44 17.63
CA LEU A 121 -6.65 -9.86 17.34
C LEU A 121 -5.16 -10.15 17.29
N PRO A 122 -4.64 -11.05 18.16
CA PRO A 122 -3.23 -11.40 18.13
C PRO A 122 -2.88 -12.10 16.82
N ASP A 123 -1.76 -11.69 16.25
CA ASP A 123 -1.19 -12.32 15.05
C ASP A 123 -0.73 -13.74 15.40
N ARG A 124 -1.54 -14.73 15.09
CA ARG A 124 -1.26 -16.17 15.29
C ARG A 124 -1.53 -16.90 13.99
N GLU A 125 -0.53 -16.96 13.14
CA GLU A 125 -0.57 -17.76 11.92
C GLU A 125 -1.00 -19.21 12.22
N GLY A 126 -1.90 -19.75 11.40
CA GLY A 126 -2.30 -21.17 11.43
C GLY A 126 -3.46 -21.53 12.36
N ASN A 127 -4.16 -20.56 12.96
CA ASN A 127 -5.37 -20.85 13.74
C ASN A 127 -6.65 -20.58 12.91
N VAL A 128 -7.24 -21.64 12.35
CA VAL A 128 -8.43 -21.59 11.49
C VAL A 128 -9.61 -20.84 12.13
N PHE A 129 -9.82 -20.97 13.43
CA PHE A 129 -10.92 -20.27 14.12
C PHE A 129 -10.67 -18.76 14.16
N ARG A 130 -9.41 -18.33 14.29
CA ARG A 130 -9.01 -16.93 14.24
C ARG A 130 -9.18 -16.33 12.86
N GLU A 131 -8.85 -17.08 11.83
CA GLU A 131 -9.07 -16.63 10.44
C GLU A 131 -10.56 -16.47 10.16
N MET A 132 -11.41 -17.35 10.69
CA MET A 132 -12.87 -17.24 10.59
C MET A 132 -13.40 -16.00 11.35
N GLU A 133 -12.93 -15.75 12.57
CA GLU A 133 -13.28 -14.59 13.37
C GLU A 133 -12.89 -13.29 12.67
N GLN A 134 -11.66 -13.23 12.16
CA GLN A 134 -11.14 -12.10 11.38
C GLN A 134 -11.98 -11.82 10.13
N LYS A 135 -12.33 -12.87 9.38
CA LYS A 135 -13.23 -12.75 8.23
C LYS A 135 -14.62 -12.25 8.64
N GLY A 136 -15.15 -12.73 9.76
CA GLY A 136 -16.45 -12.27 10.28
C GLY A 136 -16.47 -10.76 10.54
N TYR A 137 -15.48 -10.25 11.27
CA TYR A 137 -15.33 -8.80 11.49
C TYR A 137 -15.07 -8.04 10.19
N PHE A 138 -14.29 -8.61 9.29
CA PHE A 138 -14.01 -8.01 7.99
C PHE A 138 -15.29 -7.85 7.16
N PHE A 139 -16.11 -8.89 7.02
CA PHE A 139 -17.37 -8.80 6.29
C PHE A 139 -18.34 -7.79 6.91
N LEU A 140 -18.44 -7.76 8.23
CA LEU A 140 -19.27 -6.80 8.94
C LEU A 140 -18.78 -5.36 8.70
N LEU A 141 -17.49 -5.12 8.85
CA LEU A 141 -16.85 -3.83 8.56
C LEU A 141 -17.11 -3.38 7.13
N MET A 142 -16.83 -4.25 6.15
CA MET A 142 -16.95 -3.90 4.73
C MET A 142 -18.41 -3.63 4.33
N GLY A 143 -19.37 -4.42 4.83
CA GLY A 143 -20.79 -4.17 4.57
C GLY A 143 -21.23 -2.79 5.08
N ARG A 144 -20.87 -2.44 6.32
CA ARG A 144 -21.18 -1.13 6.93
C ARG A 144 -20.47 0.03 6.24
N LEU A 145 -19.21 -0.18 5.84
CA LEU A 145 -18.41 0.87 5.21
C LEU A 145 -18.88 1.16 3.78
N LEU A 146 -19.11 0.11 2.98
CA LEU A 146 -19.53 0.24 1.57
C LEU A 146 -20.94 0.85 1.46
N GLU A 147 -21.85 0.60 2.43
CA GLU A 147 -23.15 1.25 2.48
C GLU A 147 -23.04 2.80 2.62
N LYS A 148 -21.98 3.27 3.31
CA LYS A 148 -21.73 4.71 3.51
C LYS A 148 -20.97 5.36 2.35
N LEU A 149 -20.33 4.57 1.48
CA LEU A 149 -19.56 5.04 0.34
C LEU A 149 -20.47 5.29 -0.87
N LYS A 150 -20.42 6.49 -1.40
CA LYS A 150 -20.96 6.76 -2.74
C LYS A 150 -19.92 6.34 -3.78
N LEU A 151 -20.20 5.23 -4.46
CA LEU A 151 -19.31 4.66 -5.46
C LEU A 151 -19.76 5.05 -6.86
N GLU A 152 -18.80 5.46 -7.68
CA GLU A 152 -18.99 5.70 -9.11
C GLU A 152 -18.30 4.61 -9.93
N ALA A 153 -18.80 4.35 -11.13
CA ALA A 153 -18.06 3.52 -12.05
C ALA A 153 -16.72 4.23 -12.38
N ALA A 154 -15.62 3.54 -12.24
CA ALA A 154 -14.36 4.00 -12.79
C ALA A 154 -14.51 4.25 -14.30
N SER A 155 -13.73 5.17 -14.87
CA SER A 155 -13.74 5.36 -16.33
C SER A 155 -13.58 4.00 -17.01
N PRO A 156 -14.50 3.63 -17.94
CA PRO A 156 -14.51 2.28 -18.48
C PRO A 156 -13.14 1.88 -19.03
N GLY A 157 -12.54 0.85 -18.44
CA GLY A 157 -11.25 0.31 -18.85
C GLY A 157 -10.00 1.01 -18.27
N GLU A 158 -10.05 2.24 -17.77
CA GLU A 158 -8.83 2.93 -17.32
C GLU A 158 -8.29 2.36 -16.02
N LEU A 159 -9.10 2.24 -14.98
CA LEU A 159 -8.68 1.67 -13.69
C LEU A 159 -8.31 0.19 -13.83
N ALA A 160 -9.13 -0.57 -14.54
CA ALA A 160 -8.83 -1.97 -14.84
C ALA A 160 -7.52 -2.12 -15.63
N THR A 161 -7.27 -1.22 -16.59
CA THR A 161 -6.03 -1.22 -17.36
C THR A 161 -4.82 -0.84 -16.49
N VAL A 162 -4.94 0.15 -15.60
CA VAL A 162 -3.89 0.48 -14.63
C VAL A 162 -3.58 -0.72 -13.77
N ASN A 163 -4.59 -1.32 -13.15
CA ASN A 163 -4.43 -2.49 -12.29
C ASN A 163 -3.80 -3.67 -13.05
N LEU A 164 -4.23 -3.91 -14.29
CA LEU A 164 -3.66 -4.96 -15.15
C LEU A 164 -2.15 -4.75 -15.40
N ILE A 165 -1.76 -3.51 -15.73
CA ILE A 165 -0.36 -3.16 -15.97
C ILE A 165 0.46 -3.30 -14.68
N LEU A 166 -0.03 -2.78 -13.55
CA LEU A 166 0.68 -2.84 -12.28
C LEU A 166 0.82 -4.29 -11.79
N ASN A 167 -0.23 -5.10 -11.90
CA ASN A 167 -0.21 -6.53 -11.55
C ASN A 167 0.76 -7.31 -12.44
N TYR A 168 0.79 -7.02 -13.75
CA TYR A 168 1.79 -7.62 -14.65
C TYR A 168 3.22 -7.28 -14.21
N CYS A 169 3.48 -6.01 -13.90
CA CYS A 169 4.79 -5.59 -13.40
C CYS A 169 5.15 -6.29 -12.08
N MET A 170 4.19 -6.45 -11.17
CA MET A 170 4.33 -7.17 -9.91
C MET A 170 4.70 -8.64 -10.11
N SER A 171 4.15 -9.29 -11.12
CA SER A 171 4.43 -10.70 -11.39
C SER A 171 5.77 -10.93 -12.11
N HIS A 172 6.32 -9.88 -12.79
CA HIS A 172 7.49 -10.02 -13.66
C HIS A 172 8.66 -9.09 -13.28
N TYR A 173 8.62 -8.43 -12.11
CA TYR A 173 9.64 -7.43 -11.72
C TYR A 173 11.06 -7.97 -11.67
N SER A 174 11.24 -9.26 -11.36
CA SER A 174 12.57 -9.89 -11.26
C SER A 174 13.22 -10.18 -12.60
N GLU A 175 12.44 -10.18 -13.68
CA GLU A 175 12.90 -10.43 -15.04
C GLU A 175 13.32 -9.13 -15.73
N ARG A 176 13.82 -9.23 -16.97
CA ARG A 176 13.96 -8.07 -17.81
C ARG A 176 12.56 -7.53 -18.13
N LEU A 177 12.25 -6.34 -17.64
CA LEU A 177 10.94 -5.73 -17.79
C LEU A 177 11.08 -4.33 -18.41
N LEU A 178 10.82 -4.25 -19.71
CA LEU A 178 10.76 -3.00 -20.46
C LEU A 178 9.32 -2.63 -20.76
N LEU A 179 9.11 -1.36 -21.09
CA LEU A 179 7.79 -0.85 -21.46
C LEU A 179 7.19 -1.61 -22.66
N GLU A 180 8.04 -1.96 -23.64
CA GLU A 180 7.68 -2.74 -24.81
C GLU A 180 7.22 -4.16 -24.45
N ASP A 181 7.86 -4.78 -23.47
CA ASP A 181 7.52 -6.13 -23.01
C ASP A 181 6.10 -6.15 -22.42
N VAL A 182 5.77 -5.17 -21.57
CA VAL A 182 4.43 -4.99 -20.99
C VAL A 182 3.39 -4.69 -22.07
N ALA A 183 3.73 -3.77 -22.99
CA ALA A 183 2.85 -3.39 -24.09
C ALA A 183 2.49 -4.58 -24.99
N GLY A 184 3.49 -5.41 -25.32
CA GLY A 184 3.30 -6.63 -26.11
C GLY A 184 2.49 -7.70 -25.40
N ALA A 185 2.81 -7.97 -24.13
CA ALA A 185 2.12 -9.01 -23.35
C ALA A 185 0.65 -8.68 -23.06
N LEU A 186 0.34 -7.41 -22.84
CA LEU A 186 -1.02 -6.96 -22.51
C LEU A 186 -1.80 -6.46 -23.73
N HIS A 187 -1.20 -6.44 -24.93
CA HIS A 187 -1.77 -5.87 -26.14
C HIS A 187 -2.23 -4.40 -25.99
N ILE A 188 -1.45 -3.63 -25.20
CA ILE A 188 -1.71 -2.21 -24.91
C ILE A 188 -0.68 -1.36 -25.63
N ASN A 189 -1.10 -0.21 -26.16
CA ASN A 189 -0.18 0.72 -26.81
C ASN A 189 0.86 1.27 -25.80
N LYS A 190 2.14 1.15 -26.11
CA LYS A 190 3.25 1.58 -25.24
C LYS A 190 3.19 3.09 -24.89
N TYR A 191 2.73 3.93 -25.81
CA TYR A 191 2.59 5.35 -25.56
C TYR A 191 1.48 5.64 -24.55
N TYR A 192 0.39 4.84 -24.58
CA TYR A 192 -0.65 4.90 -23.56
C TYR A 192 -0.11 4.53 -22.19
N ILE A 193 0.66 3.43 -22.07
CA ILE A 193 1.29 3.03 -20.80
C ILE A 193 2.23 4.14 -20.32
N SER A 194 3.10 4.67 -21.18
CA SER A 194 4.02 5.76 -20.83
C SER A 194 3.29 7.01 -20.33
N HIS A 195 2.20 7.40 -21.02
CA HIS A 195 1.35 8.54 -20.63
C HIS A 195 0.69 8.30 -19.27
N LEU A 196 0.18 7.10 -19.04
CA LEU A 196 -0.44 6.71 -17.78
C LEU A 196 0.54 6.84 -16.61
N PHE A 197 1.77 6.32 -16.75
CA PHE A 197 2.80 6.46 -15.72
C PHE A 197 3.17 7.92 -15.47
N SER A 198 3.30 8.74 -16.52
CA SER A 198 3.66 10.14 -16.36
C SER A 198 2.53 11.00 -15.81
N GLN A 199 1.29 10.75 -16.18
CA GLN A 199 0.14 11.58 -15.80
C GLN A 199 -0.54 11.14 -14.50
N LYS A 200 -0.67 9.81 -14.30
CA LYS A 200 -1.36 9.28 -13.10
C LYS A 200 -0.40 8.98 -11.96
N LEU A 201 0.80 8.49 -12.29
CA LEU A 201 1.78 8.08 -11.30
C LEU A 201 2.91 9.10 -11.12
N ASP A 202 2.91 10.21 -11.87
CA ASP A 202 3.94 11.26 -11.82
C ASP A 202 5.39 10.70 -11.83
N MET A 203 5.60 9.57 -12.52
CA MET A 203 6.90 8.92 -12.66
C MET A 203 7.05 8.16 -13.97
N GLY A 204 8.30 7.95 -14.39
CA GLY A 204 8.58 7.10 -15.54
C GLY A 204 8.44 5.61 -15.21
N PHE A 205 8.02 4.81 -16.21
CA PHE A 205 7.91 3.34 -16.08
C PHE A 205 9.18 2.69 -15.48
N GLY A 206 10.36 3.08 -15.95
CA GLY A 206 11.62 2.53 -15.43
C GLY A 206 11.89 2.90 -13.96
N ASP A 207 11.41 4.05 -13.49
CA ASP A 207 11.48 4.43 -12.08
C ASP A 207 10.51 3.60 -11.23
N TYR A 208 9.31 3.35 -11.74
CA TYR A 208 8.35 2.46 -11.11
C TYR A 208 8.92 1.05 -10.92
N VAL A 209 9.45 0.44 -11.99
CA VAL A 209 10.06 -0.90 -11.91
C VAL A 209 11.22 -0.94 -10.90
N ARG A 210 12.04 0.12 -10.85
CA ARG A 210 13.12 0.21 -9.85
C ARG A 210 12.59 0.33 -8.43
N SER A 211 11.54 1.11 -8.19
CA SER A 211 10.92 1.23 -6.86
C SER A 211 10.32 -0.09 -6.40
N LEU A 212 9.62 -0.79 -7.30
CA LEU A 212 9.06 -2.12 -7.05
C LEU A 212 10.14 -3.13 -6.67
N ARG A 213 11.26 -3.19 -7.42
CA ARG A 213 12.39 -4.06 -7.10
C ARG A 213 13.03 -3.76 -5.75
N VAL A 214 13.15 -2.48 -5.39
CA VAL A 214 13.69 -2.06 -4.09
C VAL A 214 12.73 -2.47 -2.96
N SER A 215 11.43 -2.33 -3.13
CA SER A 215 10.44 -2.79 -2.17
C SER A 215 10.56 -4.30 -1.91
N GLN A 216 10.65 -5.10 -2.98
CA GLN A 216 10.88 -6.55 -2.86
C GLN A 216 12.22 -6.89 -2.18
N ALA A 217 13.26 -6.11 -2.46
CA ALA A 217 14.56 -6.28 -1.83
C ALA A 217 14.49 -6.04 -0.31
N CYS A 218 13.74 -5.05 0.16
CA CYS A 218 13.55 -4.81 1.58
C CYS A 218 12.99 -6.06 2.29
N ARG A 219 11.95 -6.67 1.74
CA ARG A 219 11.34 -7.92 2.27
C ARG A 219 12.33 -9.10 2.33
N LEU A 220 13.14 -9.27 1.27
CA LEU A 220 14.15 -10.34 1.24
C LEU A 220 15.28 -10.09 2.25
N LEU A 221 15.68 -8.83 2.43
CA LEU A 221 16.70 -8.44 3.40
C LEU A 221 16.25 -8.64 4.84
N GLU A 222 14.96 -8.48 5.13
CA GLU A 222 14.37 -8.75 6.45
C GLU A 222 14.47 -10.24 6.84
N LYS A 223 14.24 -11.14 5.88
CA LYS A 223 14.34 -12.59 6.08
C LYS A 223 15.75 -13.09 6.31
N ARG A 224 16.77 -12.32 5.96
CA ARG A 224 18.23 -12.61 6.14
C ARG A 224 18.69 -13.97 5.58
N SER A 225 17.95 -14.57 4.71
CA SER A 225 18.29 -15.87 4.11
C SER A 225 19.25 -15.75 2.93
N MET A 226 19.50 -14.52 2.44
CA MET A 226 20.30 -14.23 1.24
C MET A 226 21.29 -13.09 1.52
N SER A 227 22.42 -13.11 0.82
CA SER A 227 23.36 -11.98 0.79
C SER A 227 22.76 -10.78 0.05
N ILE A 228 23.25 -9.58 0.32
CA ILE A 228 22.82 -8.35 -0.38
C ILE A 228 22.99 -8.45 -1.88
N THR A 229 24.05 -9.14 -2.32
CA THR A 229 24.35 -9.36 -3.75
C THR A 229 23.32 -10.32 -4.37
N GLU A 230 23.00 -11.43 -3.71
CA GLU A 230 21.96 -12.36 -4.17
C GLU A 230 20.60 -11.69 -4.23
N VAL A 231 20.25 -10.89 -3.22
CA VAL A 231 19.00 -10.10 -3.22
C VAL A 231 18.98 -9.14 -4.42
N ALA A 232 20.07 -8.40 -4.68
CA ALA A 232 20.14 -7.46 -5.79
C ALA A 232 19.83 -8.12 -7.15
N TYR A 233 20.45 -9.27 -7.42
CA TYR A 233 20.20 -10.02 -8.67
C TYR A 233 18.83 -10.71 -8.66
N GLY A 234 18.42 -11.27 -7.52
CA GLY A 234 17.13 -11.94 -7.34
C GLY A 234 15.92 -11.02 -7.59
N VAL A 235 16.04 -9.73 -7.28
CA VAL A 235 14.98 -8.75 -7.60
C VAL A 235 15.15 -8.08 -8.99
N GLY A 236 16.08 -8.57 -9.83
CA GLY A 236 16.19 -8.18 -11.23
C GLY A 236 17.12 -6.99 -11.54
N PHE A 237 18.01 -6.59 -10.61
CA PHE A 237 19.06 -5.63 -10.97
C PHE A 237 20.22 -6.31 -11.70
N SER A 238 20.74 -5.66 -12.72
CA SER A 238 21.87 -6.15 -13.51
C SER A 238 23.24 -5.98 -12.83
N SER A 239 23.32 -5.19 -11.75
CA SER A 239 24.54 -4.99 -10.97
C SER A 239 24.25 -4.48 -9.57
N SER A 240 25.11 -4.84 -8.60
CA SER A 240 25.05 -4.33 -7.22
C SER A 240 25.20 -2.80 -7.16
N ARG A 241 25.89 -2.17 -8.11
CA ARG A 241 26.03 -0.71 -8.17
C ARG A 241 24.71 -0.02 -8.47
N THR A 242 23.96 -0.51 -9.46
CA THR A 242 22.64 0.05 -9.82
C THR A 242 21.63 -0.21 -8.72
N PHE A 243 21.68 -1.38 -8.09
CA PHE A 243 20.89 -1.72 -6.93
C PHE A 243 21.13 -0.75 -5.77
N ASN A 244 22.38 -0.58 -5.33
CA ASN A 244 22.70 0.30 -4.20
C ASN A 244 22.23 1.74 -4.44
N ARG A 245 22.42 2.27 -5.66
CA ARG A 245 21.93 3.60 -6.02
C ARG A 245 20.42 3.72 -5.95
N ALA A 246 19.69 2.71 -6.45
CA ALA A 246 18.24 2.68 -6.37
C ALA A 246 17.78 2.54 -4.92
N PHE A 247 18.39 1.64 -4.14
CA PHE A 247 18.05 1.42 -2.75
C PHE A 247 18.21 2.70 -1.91
N ILE A 248 19.34 3.39 -2.03
CA ILE A 248 19.55 4.69 -1.35
C ILE A 248 18.53 5.73 -1.83
N LYS A 249 18.21 5.76 -3.13
CA LYS A 249 17.22 6.70 -3.69
C LYS A 249 15.85 6.55 -3.05
N TYR A 250 15.40 5.31 -2.82
CA TYR A 250 14.03 5.02 -2.37
C TYR A 250 13.91 4.78 -0.85
N VAL A 251 14.96 4.26 -0.21
CA VAL A 251 14.96 3.90 1.23
C VAL A 251 15.72 4.92 2.09
N GLY A 252 16.53 5.78 1.47
CA GLY A 252 17.31 6.79 2.20
C GLY A 252 18.60 6.29 2.85
N MET A 253 18.86 4.96 2.84
CA MET A 253 20.04 4.36 3.44
C MET A 253 20.59 3.21 2.60
N THR A 254 21.79 2.69 2.94
CA THR A 254 22.35 1.55 2.22
C THR A 254 21.61 0.24 2.58
N PRO A 255 21.58 -0.78 1.67
CA PRO A 255 21.02 -2.10 2.01
C PRO A 255 21.63 -2.73 3.27
N ARG A 256 22.93 -2.49 3.51
CA ARG A 256 23.63 -2.99 4.68
C ARG A 256 23.16 -2.32 5.97
N ASP A 257 22.99 -1.00 5.95
CA ASP A 257 22.51 -0.24 7.11
C ASP A 257 21.06 -0.59 7.41
N TYR A 258 20.25 -0.75 6.37
CA TYR A 258 18.87 -1.24 6.46
C TYR A 258 18.82 -2.59 7.16
N GLN A 259 19.59 -3.58 6.71
CA GLN A 259 19.64 -4.91 7.31
C GLN A 259 20.11 -4.87 8.78
N LYS A 260 21.08 -4.00 9.12
CA LYS A 260 21.54 -3.79 10.52
C LYS A 260 20.45 -3.15 11.37
N LYS A 261 19.71 -2.18 10.85
CA LYS A 261 18.64 -1.48 11.53
C LYS A 261 17.50 -2.45 11.88
N GLN A 262 17.05 -3.23 10.92
CA GLN A 262 16.08 -4.30 11.13
C GLN A 262 16.54 -5.35 12.17
N ALA A 263 17.86 -5.55 12.28
CA ALA A 263 18.43 -6.42 13.31
C ALA A 263 18.28 -5.90 14.74
N ARG A 264 18.31 -4.59 14.90
CA ARG A 264 18.27 -3.92 16.22
C ARG A 264 16.84 -3.68 16.69
N GLU A 265 15.93 -3.41 15.77
CA GLU A 265 14.57 -2.95 16.07
C GLU A 265 13.52 -4.07 16.11
N GLY A 266 13.92 -5.33 15.82
CA GLY A 266 13.05 -6.50 15.90
C GLY A 266 11.70 -6.31 15.18
N LEU A 267 11.66 -6.57 13.86
CA LEU A 267 10.42 -6.71 13.08
C LEU A 267 9.46 -5.50 13.02
N MET A 268 9.95 -4.28 12.98
CA MET A 268 9.16 -3.16 12.48
C MET A 268 9.52 -2.86 11.02
N HIS A 269 8.56 -2.99 10.12
CA HIS A 269 8.70 -2.64 8.70
C HIS A 269 9.09 -1.16 8.56
N PRO A 270 10.05 -0.77 7.69
CA PRO A 270 10.57 0.60 7.57
C PRO A 270 9.55 1.63 7.11
N ALA A 271 8.40 1.20 6.65
CA ALA A 271 7.26 2.06 6.36
C ALA A 271 6.82 2.93 7.55
N PHE A 272 7.41 2.76 8.74
CA PHE A 272 6.98 3.38 9.99
C PHE A 272 8.12 4.03 10.76
N GLN A 273 9.16 4.47 10.08
CA GLN A 273 10.24 5.18 10.75
C GLN A 273 10.10 6.68 10.67
N ASP A 274 10.17 7.27 11.85
CA ASP A 274 10.29 8.69 12.07
C ASP A 274 11.39 9.29 11.18
N TYR A 275 11.01 10.18 10.29
CA TYR A 275 11.93 11.17 9.74
C TYR A 275 12.19 12.24 10.80
N ASP A 276 12.86 11.81 11.90
CA ASP A 276 13.52 12.75 12.78
C ASP A 276 14.94 12.92 12.26
N THR A 277 15.14 13.94 11.45
CA THR A 277 16.44 14.63 11.35
C THR A 277 16.23 16.09 10.96
N PRO A 278 17.04 16.97 11.57
CA PRO A 278 16.82 18.41 11.71
C PRO A 278 16.81 19.17 10.38
#